data_e5f4f21e6e19d2286897d6c85409dd89
#
_entry.id   e5f4f21e6e19d2286897d6c85409dd89
#
_cell.length_a   1.000
_cell.length_b   1.000
_cell.length_c   1.000
_cell.angle_alpha   90.00
_cell.angle_beta   90.00
_cell.angle_gamma   90.00
#
_symmetry.space_group_name_H-M   'P 1'
#
loop_
_entity.id
_entity.type
_entity.pdbx_description
1 polymer ?
#
loop_
_entity_poly.entity_id
_entity_poly.type
_entity_poly.pdbx_seq_one_letter_code
_entity_poly.pdbx_strand_id
1 'polypeptide(L)'
;MKGVVVAIPRDLDLAEYIGKKGTANGITFFNRKANGIAITALMPTDISEKYYALAQTIMLANAVVLSSKSVDVLFGESLIASALLGKQVILVDETEEEERAKTEKMLEDSGANYKRINKEDLLQTIASLEVKENGDKRIDIDKAFPVNGVGDVALGIVTSGKVLKHDTLLHSSGREVLIRSIQIQDEDVNEAEQGTRVGLALKGITYKEIEKGDILASNRIAPTKEFLAKIDFSKFAKKQEAMRCTLVHNFSASIANLAKQGEDYAVKLEKQIPISNNGKFLLVGDEPPRIFASGTVE
;
A
#
# COMPACT_ATOMS: atom_id res chain seq x y z
N MET A 1 -6.22 2.28 18.88
CA MET A 1 -5.75 0.87 18.70
C MET A 1 -4.65 0.89 17.67
N LYS A 2 -3.49 0.30 17.98
CA LYS A 2 -2.36 0.18 17.04
C LYS A 2 -2.75 -0.70 15.86
N GLY A 3 -2.43 -0.26 14.65
CA GLY A 3 -2.63 -1.02 13.43
C GLY A 3 -1.31 -1.40 12.77
N VAL A 4 -1.29 -2.53 12.07
CA VAL A 4 -0.18 -2.95 11.22
C VAL A 4 -0.72 -3.53 9.93
N VAL A 5 -0.24 -3.01 8.81
CA VAL A 5 -0.54 -3.51 7.48
C VAL A 5 0.68 -4.24 6.93
N VAL A 6 0.51 -5.46 6.44
CA VAL A 6 1.57 -6.20 5.74
C VAL A 6 1.13 -6.60 4.35
N ALA A 7 2.04 -6.57 3.39
CA ALA A 7 1.79 -7.09 2.06
C ALA A 7 2.19 -8.57 2.00
N ILE A 8 1.34 -9.39 1.38
CA ILE A 8 1.64 -10.78 1.02
C ILE A 8 1.43 -10.89 -0.49
N PRO A 9 2.47 -10.73 -1.28
CA PRO A 9 2.37 -10.69 -2.75
C PRO A 9 1.76 -11.95 -3.35
N ARG A 10 2.02 -13.07 -2.71
CA ARG A 10 1.55 -14.40 -3.09
C ARG A 10 1.72 -15.33 -1.89
N ASP A 11 0.86 -16.12 -1.56
CA ASP A 11 0.81 -17.15 -0.55
C ASP A 11 -0.48 -17.03 0.27
N LEU A 12 -1.50 -17.72 -0.25
CA LEU A 12 -2.82 -17.73 0.38
C LEU A 12 -2.77 -18.36 1.79
N ASP A 13 -1.94 -19.41 1.96
CA ASP A 13 -1.82 -20.12 3.25
C ASP A 13 -1.25 -19.19 4.33
N LEU A 14 -0.24 -18.37 3.98
CA LEU A 14 0.27 -17.35 4.90
C LEU A 14 -0.74 -16.24 5.17
N ALA A 15 -1.49 -15.80 4.14
CA ALA A 15 -2.51 -14.77 4.32
C ALA A 15 -3.63 -15.24 5.26
N GLU A 16 -4.09 -16.48 5.10
CA GLU A 16 -5.10 -17.11 5.97
C GLU A 16 -4.55 -17.43 7.38
N TYR A 17 -3.28 -17.76 7.49
CA TYR A 17 -2.60 -17.91 8.79
C TYR A 17 -2.58 -16.59 9.56
N ILE A 18 -2.35 -15.46 8.87
CA ILE A 18 -2.33 -14.14 9.50
C ILE A 18 -3.73 -13.71 9.92
N GLY A 19 -4.77 -13.92 9.09
CA GLY A 19 -6.09 -13.43 9.42
C GLY A 19 -7.22 -14.02 8.59
N LYS A 20 -8.47 -13.71 8.98
CA LYS A 20 -9.66 -14.09 8.23
C LYS A 20 -9.80 -13.25 6.97
N LYS A 21 -10.16 -13.90 5.87
CA LYS A 21 -10.48 -13.25 4.59
C LYS A 21 -11.66 -12.29 4.77
N GLY A 22 -11.45 -11.05 4.36
CA GLY A 22 -12.45 -9.98 4.35
C GLY A 22 -12.86 -9.61 2.93
N THR A 23 -12.89 -8.31 2.64
CA THR A 23 -13.29 -7.80 1.32
C THR A 23 -12.21 -8.04 0.27
N ALA A 24 -12.65 -8.17 -1.00
CA ALA A 24 -11.76 -8.27 -2.16
C ALA A 24 -12.23 -7.29 -3.24
N ASN A 25 -11.31 -6.45 -3.74
CA ASN A 25 -11.53 -5.53 -4.86
C ASN A 25 -10.17 -5.17 -5.51
N GLY A 26 -9.61 -6.11 -6.30
CA GLY A 26 -8.24 -6.02 -6.81
C GLY A 26 -7.16 -6.30 -5.75
N ILE A 27 -7.49 -6.08 -4.49
CA ILE A 27 -6.70 -6.47 -3.31
C ILE A 27 -7.63 -7.22 -2.36
N THR A 28 -7.22 -8.41 -1.91
CA THR A 28 -7.90 -9.16 -0.85
C THR A 28 -7.30 -8.78 0.50
N PHE A 29 -8.17 -8.52 1.46
CA PHE A 29 -7.80 -8.15 2.82
C PHE A 29 -8.01 -9.32 3.76
N PHE A 30 -7.02 -9.62 4.59
CA PHE A 30 -7.11 -10.59 5.67
C PHE A 30 -6.90 -9.88 6.99
N ASN A 31 -7.81 -10.07 7.93
CA ASN A 31 -7.88 -9.27 9.14
C ASN A 31 -7.78 -10.13 10.38
N ARG A 32 -6.98 -9.70 11.36
CA ARG A 32 -6.83 -10.32 12.68
C ARG A 32 -6.72 -9.24 13.74
N LYS A 33 -7.39 -9.49 14.87
CA LYS A 33 -7.23 -8.72 16.10
C LYS A 33 -6.56 -9.61 17.13
N ALA A 34 -5.41 -9.21 17.62
CA ALA A 34 -4.67 -9.95 18.63
C ALA A 34 -3.89 -9.00 19.53
N ASN A 35 -3.97 -9.20 20.85
CA ASN A 35 -3.19 -8.45 21.85
C ASN A 35 -3.30 -6.91 21.71
N GLY A 36 -4.50 -6.39 21.39
CA GLY A 36 -4.72 -4.96 21.20
C GLY A 36 -4.19 -4.37 19.88
N ILE A 37 -3.72 -5.22 18.96
CA ILE A 37 -3.22 -4.83 17.65
C ILE A 37 -4.18 -5.31 16.55
N ALA A 38 -4.51 -4.42 15.62
CA ALA A 38 -5.25 -4.75 14.41
C ALA A 38 -4.27 -5.06 13.26
N ILE A 39 -4.15 -6.32 12.88
CA ILE A 39 -3.30 -6.75 11.77
C ILE A 39 -4.17 -6.86 10.51
N THR A 40 -3.72 -6.26 9.41
CA THR A 40 -4.32 -6.39 8.10
C THR A 40 -3.28 -6.85 7.09
N ALA A 41 -3.47 -8.05 6.52
CA ALA A 41 -2.65 -8.50 5.41
C ALA A 41 -3.34 -8.17 4.07
N LEU A 42 -2.56 -7.66 3.12
CA LEU A 42 -2.98 -7.28 1.78
C LEU A 42 -2.41 -8.28 0.78
N MET A 43 -3.27 -8.88 -0.03
CA MET A 43 -2.85 -9.77 -1.12
C MET A 43 -3.48 -9.30 -2.43
N PRO A 44 -2.70 -9.11 -3.51
CA PRO A 44 -3.27 -8.79 -4.81
C PRO A 44 -4.14 -9.95 -5.31
N THR A 45 -5.34 -9.65 -5.82
CA THR A 45 -6.33 -10.68 -6.18
C THR A 45 -6.06 -11.28 -7.55
N ASP A 46 -5.72 -10.43 -8.51
CA ASP A 46 -5.51 -10.84 -9.91
C ASP A 46 -4.30 -10.10 -10.49
N ILE A 47 -3.13 -10.71 -10.32
CA ILE A 47 -1.87 -10.13 -10.80
C ILE A 47 -1.75 -10.25 -12.33
N SER A 48 -2.38 -11.25 -12.94
CA SER A 48 -2.27 -11.48 -14.39
C SER A 48 -2.90 -10.34 -15.19
N GLU A 49 -4.03 -9.81 -14.71
CA GLU A 49 -4.72 -8.69 -15.35
C GLU A 49 -4.28 -7.31 -14.83
N LYS A 50 -3.91 -7.23 -13.54
CA LYS A 50 -3.65 -5.95 -12.85
C LYS A 50 -2.36 -6.00 -12.05
N TYR A 51 -1.23 -6.03 -12.75
CA TYR A 51 0.07 -6.13 -12.09
C TYR A 51 0.35 -4.98 -11.11
N TYR A 52 -0.22 -3.80 -11.35
CA TYR A 52 -0.13 -2.66 -10.42
C TYR A 52 -0.74 -2.94 -9.04
N ALA A 53 -1.61 -3.97 -8.90
CA ALA A 53 -2.15 -4.35 -7.59
C ALA A 53 -1.05 -4.86 -6.64
N LEU A 54 0.01 -5.49 -7.15
CA LEU A 54 1.20 -5.85 -6.39
C LEU A 54 1.88 -4.60 -5.82
N ALA A 55 2.11 -3.59 -6.66
CA ALA A 55 2.70 -2.32 -6.24
C ALA A 55 1.83 -1.61 -5.20
N GLN A 56 0.49 -1.60 -5.37
CA GLN A 56 -0.44 -1.02 -4.40
C GLN A 56 -0.33 -1.70 -3.03
N THR A 57 -0.31 -3.05 -2.97
CA THR A 57 -0.20 -3.76 -1.70
C THR A 57 1.10 -3.45 -0.97
N ILE A 58 2.22 -3.41 -1.71
CA ILE A 58 3.54 -3.11 -1.13
C ILE A 58 3.61 -1.65 -0.67
N MET A 59 3.07 -0.70 -1.44
CA MET A 59 3.06 0.72 -1.05
C MET A 59 2.32 0.97 0.25
N LEU A 60 1.14 0.36 0.42
CA LEU A 60 0.27 0.53 1.58
C LEU A 60 0.80 -0.17 2.85
N ALA A 61 1.65 -1.18 2.70
CA ALA A 61 2.11 -2.00 3.80
C ALA A 61 3.23 -1.35 4.63
N ASN A 62 3.29 -1.70 5.91
CA ASN A 62 4.42 -1.37 6.80
C ASN A 62 5.62 -2.29 6.56
N ALA A 63 5.35 -3.55 6.21
CA ALA A 63 6.36 -4.55 5.85
C ALA A 63 5.81 -5.51 4.79
N VAL A 64 6.70 -6.22 4.11
CA VAL A 64 6.36 -7.22 3.10
C VAL A 64 6.69 -8.60 3.64
N VAL A 65 5.74 -9.53 3.63
CA VAL A 65 5.93 -10.93 4.05
C VAL A 65 6.10 -11.78 2.80
N LEU A 66 7.21 -12.48 2.71
CA LEU A 66 7.51 -13.42 1.63
C LEU A 66 7.77 -14.81 2.21
N SER A 67 7.31 -15.86 1.53
CA SER A 67 7.73 -17.23 1.80
C SER A 67 8.82 -17.64 0.83
N SER A 68 9.83 -18.31 1.32
CA SER A 68 10.88 -18.91 0.50
C SER A 68 10.46 -20.23 -0.18
N LYS A 69 9.24 -20.70 0.07
CA LYS A 69 8.65 -21.88 -0.59
C LYS A 69 8.48 -21.72 -2.10
N SER A 70 8.34 -20.48 -2.59
CA SER A 70 8.17 -20.19 -4.02
C SER A 70 9.01 -18.98 -4.40
N VAL A 71 10.19 -19.22 -4.93
CA VAL A 71 11.13 -18.20 -5.40
C VAL A 71 10.96 -18.01 -6.90
N ASP A 72 10.02 -17.16 -7.29
CA ASP A 72 9.63 -16.88 -8.67
C ASP A 72 9.78 -15.38 -9.03
N VAL A 73 9.24 -14.98 -10.18
CA VAL A 73 9.25 -13.59 -10.65
C VAL A 73 8.59 -12.65 -9.64
N LEU A 74 7.46 -13.04 -9.03
CA LEU A 74 6.75 -12.20 -8.05
C LEU A 74 7.56 -12.00 -6.77
N PHE A 75 8.30 -13.02 -6.35
CA PHE A 75 9.24 -12.91 -5.23
C PHE A 75 10.31 -11.85 -5.54
N GLY A 76 10.94 -11.93 -6.71
CA GLY A 76 11.95 -10.95 -7.15
C GLY A 76 11.40 -9.53 -7.29
N GLU A 77 10.24 -9.36 -7.90
CA GLU A 77 9.55 -8.06 -8.03
C GLU A 77 9.20 -7.44 -6.66
N SER A 78 8.81 -8.30 -5.72
CA SER A 78 8.48 -7.85 -4.35
C SER A 78 9.72 -7.38 -3.59
N LEU A 79 10.86 -8.04 -3.80
CA LEU A 79 12.15 -7.60 -3.26
C LEU A 79 12.58 -6.25 -3.87
N ILE A 80 12.45 -6.10 -5.19
CA ILE A 80 12.77 -4.84 -5.89
C ILE A 80 11.90 -3.69 -5.34
N ALA A 81 10.58 -3.90 -5.27
CA ALA A 81 9.67 -2.89 -4.74
C ALA A 81 9.98 -2.53 -3.28
N SER A 82 10.31 -3.54 -2.46
CA SER A 82 10.68 -3.34 -1.06
C SER A 82 11.96 -2.52 -0.92
N ALA A 83 12.97 -2.81 -1.72
CA ALA A 83 14.24 -2.05 -1.75
C ALA A 83 14.02 -0.61 -2.18
N LEU A 84 13.27 -0.37 -3.27
CA LEU A 84 12.94 0.96 -3.79
C LEU A 84 12.19 1.83 -2.78
N LEU A 85 11.32 1.22 -1.96
CA LEU A 85 10.54 1.93 -0.95
C LEU A 85 11.20 1.95 0.44
N GLY A 86 12.33 1.25 0.63
CA GLY A 86 12.99 1.10 1.92
C GLY A 86 12.16 0.29 2.92
N LYS A 87 11.33 -0.65 2.45
CA LYS A 87 10.47 -1.47 3.31
C LYS A 87 11.18 -2.72 3.80
N GLN A 88 10.93 -3.09 5.05
CA GLN A 88 11.42 -4.35 5.62
C GLN A 88 10.69 -5.53 4.99
N VAL A 89 11.44 -6.55 4.62
CA VAL A 89 10.93 -7.86 4.22
C VAL A 89 11.01 -8.80 5.42
N ILE A 90 9.91 -9.48 5.73
CA ILE A 90 9.85 -10.60 6.66
C ILE A 90 9.85 -11.86 5.80
N LEU A 91 10.97 -12.58 5.80
CA LEU A 91 11.11 -13.81 5.03
C LEU A 91 10.77 -15.00 5.94
N VAL A 92 9.65 -15.65 5.65
CA VAL A 92 9.28 -16.93 6.27
C VAL A 92 10.11 -18.02 5.60
N ASP A 93 10.98 -18.66 6.37
CA ASP A 93 11.91 -19.67 5.86
C ASP A 93 11.23 -21.04 5.77
N GLU A 94 10.89 -21.40 4.56
CA GLU A 94 10.34 -22.70 4.17
C GLU A 94 11.16 -23.28 3.00
N THR A 95 12.45 -22.87 2.89
CA THR A 95 13.32 -23.20 1.75
C THR A 95 13.84 -24.64 1.88
N GLU A 96 13.67 -25.41 0.81
CA GLU A 96 14.41 -26.64 0.62
C GLU A 96 15.89 -26.36 0.38
N GLU A 97 16.79 -27.25 0.85
CA GLU A 97 18.24 -27.02 0.82
C GLU A 97 18.75 -26.72 -0.62
N GLU A 98 18.16 -27.38 -1.63
CA GLU A 98 18.54 -27.24 -3.03
C GLU A 98 18.24 -25.83 -3.61
N GLU A 99 17.23 -25.12 -3.11
CA GLU A 99 16.87 -23.79 -3.56
C GLU A 99 17.47 -22.66 -2.70
N ARG A 100 18.13 -23.00 -1.60
CA ARG A 100 18.65 -22.02 -0.64
C ARG A 100 19.64 -21.04 -1.29
N ALA A 101 20.58 -21.54 -2.06
CA ALA A 101 21.60 -20.71 -2.73
C ALA A 101 20.98 -19.69 -3.70
N LYS A 102 19.91 -20.07 -4.42
CA LYS A 102 19.18 -19.18 -5.33
C LYS A 102 18.44 -18.09 -4.56
N THR A 103 17.78 -18.47 -3.45
CA THR A 103 17.06 -17.54 -2.58
C THR A 103 18.01 -16.51 -1.98
N GLU A 104 19.15 -16.94 -1.43
CA GLU A 104 20.18 -16.06 -0.86
C GLU A 104 20.69 -15.06 -1.91
N LYS A 105 21.02 -15.55 -3.10
CA LYS A 105 21.48 -14.69 -4.19
C LYS A 105 20.44 -13.63 -4.57
N MET A 106 19.16 -13.98 -4.65
CA MET A 106 18.12 -13.00 -4.97
C MET A 106 17.95 -11.95 -3.86
N LEU A 107 18.04 -12.36 -2.58
CA LEU A 107 17.98 -11.44 -1.44
C LEU A 107 19.15 -10.46 -1.46
N GLU A 108 20.38 -10.95 -1.58
CA GLU A 108 21.58 -10.13 -1.68
C GLU A 108 21.54 -9.19 -2.88
N ASP A 109 21.22 -9.74 -4.05
CA ASP A 109 21.13 -8.97 -5.29
C ASP A 109 20.01 -7.93 -5.26
N SER A 110 18.94 -8.09 -4.51
CA SER A 110 17.87 -7.10 -4.43
C SER A 110 18.26 -5.84 -3.66
N GLY A 111 19.13 -5.97 -2.66
CA GLY A 111 19.45 -4.92 -1.70
C GLY A 111 18.30 -4.62 -0.72
N ALA A 112 17.28 -5.46 -0.67
CA ALA A 112 16.18 -5.31 0.29
C ALA A 112 16.65 -5.62 1.71
N ASN A 113 16.18 -4.82 2.68
CA ASN A 113 16.39 -5.13 4.09
C ASN A 113 15.42 -6.27 4.49
N TYR A 114 15.94 -7.40 4.94
CA TYR A 114 15.12 -8.53 5.31
C TYR A 114 15.46 -9.12 6.68
N LYS A 115 14.44 -9.72 7.32
CA LYS A 115 14.57 -10.53 8.53
C LYS A 115 14.01 -11.90 8.22
N ARG A 116 14.83 -12.94 8.41
CA ARG A 116 14.43 -14.35 8.28
C ARG A 116 13.83 -14.84 9.59
N ILE A 117 12.72 -15.57 9.50
CA ILE A 117 11.99 -16.13 10.64
C ILE A 117 11.38 -17.47 10.29
N ASN A 118 11.02 -18.25 11.31
CA ASN A 118 10.14 -19.41 11.17
C ASN A 118 8.66 -18.96 11.10
N LYS A 119 7.79 -19.75 10.54
CA LYS A 119 6.36 -19.45 10.39
C LYS A 119 5.67 -19.18 11.72
N GLU A 120 6.05 -19.92 12.77
CA GLU A 120 5.50 -19.80 14.13
C GLU A 120 5.74 -18.40 14.71
N ASP A 121 6.86 -17.74 14.35
CA ASP A 121 7.24 -16.41 14.84
C ASP A 121 6.58 -15.27 14.06
N LEU A 122 5.86 -15.58 12.97
CA LEU A 122 5.35 -14.56 12.03
C LEU A 122 4.42 -13.56 12.70
N LEU A 123 3.42 -14.02 13.45
CA LEU A 123 2.44 -13.13 14.09
C LEU A 123 3.09 -12.24 15.15
N GLN A 124 4.03 -12.78 15.93
CA GLN A 124 4.76 -12.01 16.92
C GLN A 124 5.67 -10.97 16.25
N THR A 125 6.35 -11.36 15.16
CA THR A 125 7.18 -10.43 14.39
C THR A 125 6.35 -9.30 13.79
N ILE A 126 5.19 -9.58 13.18
CA ILE A 126 4.29 -8.54 12.67
C ILE A 126 3.80 -7.62 13.81
N ALA A 127 3.40 -8.18 14.94
CA ALA A 127 2.92 -7.41 16.08
C ALA A 127 4.00 -6.49 16.70
N SER A 128 5.28 -6.86 16.55
CA SER A 128 6.42 -6.06 17.04
C SER A 128 6.85 -4.95 16.09
N LEU A 129 6.30 -4.88 14.86
CA LEU A 129 6.66 -3.82 13.92
C LEU A 129 6.36 -2.43 14.50
N GLU A 130 7.34 -1.56 14.42
CA GLU A 130 7.16 -0.16 14.77
C GLU A 130 6.54 0.58 13.60
N VAL A 131 5.30 1.04 13.78
CA VAL A 131 4.65 1.97 12.86
C VAL A 131 4.87 3.36 13.43
N LYS A 132 5.82 4.11 12.82
CA LYS A 132 6.10 5.49 13.25
C LYS A 132 4.92 6.37 12.85
N GLU A 133 4.30 6.98 13.85
CA GLU A 133 3.24 7.96 13.64
C GLU A 133 3.84 9.22 13.00
N ASN A 134 3.40 9.56 11.83
CA ASN A 134 3.79 10.79 11.12
C ASN A 134 2.63 11.79 11.20
N GLY A 135 2.94 13.05 11.48
CA GLY A 135 2.13 14.19 11.84
C GLY A 135 0.71 14.32 11.29
N ASP A 136 0.53 14.57 10.00
CA ASP A 136 -0.78 14.91 9.43
C ASP A 136 -1.68 13.70 9.24
N LYS A 137 -2.96 13.86 9.59
CA LYS A 137 -3.97 12.81 9.43
C LYS A 137 -4.20 12.54 7.95
N ARG A 138 -4.13 11.27 7.56
CA ARG A 138 -4.41 10.83 6.20
C ARG A 138 -5.01 9.44 6.17
N ILE A 139 -6.07 9.30 5.39
CA ILE A 139 -6.73 8.04 5.10
C ILE A 139 -6.78 7.89 3.58
N ASP A 140 -6.20 6.83 3.05
CA ASP A 140 -6.35 6.44 1.66
C ASP A 140 -7.55 5.50 1.52
N ILE A 141 -8.47 5.81 0.60
CA ILE A 141 -9.75 5.13 0.46
C ILE A 141 -9.66 3.97 -0.53
N ASP A 142 -10.14 2.78 -0.10
CA ASP A 142 -10.28 1.59 -0.93
C ASP A 142 -11.61 1.58 -1.69
N LYS A 143 -12.72 1.85 -0.98
CA LYS A 143 -14.07 1.91 -1.55
C LYS A 143 -15.05 2.61 -0.64
N ALA A 144 -16.20 3.02 -1.20
CA ALA A 144 -17.32 3.54 -0.45
C ALA A 144 -18.65 2.87 -0.89
N PHE A 145 -19.61 2.77 0.02
CA PHE A 145 -20.93 2.17 -0.23
C PHE A 145 -21.93 2.63 0.82
N PRO A 146 -23.23 2.55 0.51
CA PRO A 146 -24.28 2.88 1.49
C PRO A 146 -24.51 1.69 2.44
N VAL A 147 -24.78 1.98 3.69
CA VAL A 147 -25.16 1.00 4.73
C VAL A 147 -26.48 1.42 5.37
N ASN A 148 -27.46 0.53 5.35
CA ASN A 148 -28.78 0.80 5.94
C ASN A 148 -28.67 1.15 7.43
N GLY A 149 -29.30 2.26 7.83
CA GLY A 149 -29.26 2.75 9.21
C GLY A 149 -27.97 3.49 9.61
N VAL A 150 -26.90 3.38 8.84
CA VAL A 150 -25.63 4.06 9.09
C VAL A 150 -25.40 5.24 8.14
N GLY A 151 -25.75 5.08 6.87
CA GLY A 151 -25.50 6.06 5.82
C GLY A 151 -24.31 5.69 4.94
N ASP A 152 -23.58 6.69 4.45
CA ASP A 152 -22.45 6.49 3.57
C ASP A 152 -21.20 6.07 4.36
N VAL A 153 -20.62 4.93 3.98
CA VAL A 153 -19.45 4.34 4.62
C VAL A 153 -18.30 4.26 3.63
N ALA A 154 -17.11 4.66 4.05
CA ALA A 154 -15.88 4.44 3.32
C ALA A 154 -14.98 3.44 4.07
N LEU A 155 -14.35 2.53 3.34
CA LEU A 155 -13.26 1.69 3.83
C LEU A 155 -11.94 2.24 3.34
N GLY A 156 -10.95 2.30 4.24
CA GLY A 156 -9.62 2.79 3.91
C GLY A 156 -8.56 2.34 4.90
N ILE A 157 -7.35 2.85 4.70
CA ILE A 157 -6.22 2.64 5.60
C ILE A 157 -5.76 4.02 6.11
N VAL A 158 -5.57 4.15 7.41
CA VAL A 158 -4.90 5.31 7.99
C VAL A 158 -3.42 5.20 7.65
N THR A 159 -2.97 6.00 6.68
CA THR A 159 -1.60 5.95 6.16
C THR A 159 -0.67 6.97 6.84
N SER A 160 -1.23 7.94 7.57
CA SER A 160 -0.48 8.91 8.37
C SER A 160 -1.33 9.43 9.54
N GLY A 161 -0.66 9.72 10.65
CA GLY A 161 -1.23 10.32 11.85
C GLY A 161 -2.25 9.44 12.56
N LYS A 162 -3.07 10.09 13.37
CA LYS A 162 -4.14 9.47 14.18
C LYS A 162 -5.47 10.15 13.88
N VAL A 163 -6.47 9.38 13.54
CA VAL A 163 -7.83 9.85 13.21
C VAL A 163 -8.76 9.61 14.38
N LEU A 164 -9.57 10.61 14.70
CA LEU A 164 -10.54 10.58 15.80
C LEU A 164 -11.97 10.59 15.27
N LYS A 165 -12.87 9.97 16.01
CA LYS A 165 -14.30 10.15 15.83
C LYS A 165 -14.63 11.65 15.98
N HIS A 166 -15.47 12.17 15.09
CA HIS A 166 -15.82 13.58 14.95
C HIS A 166 -14.72 14.50 14.37
N ASP A 167 -13.61 13.95 13.85
CA ASP A 167 -12.72 14.74 13.01
C ASP A 167 -13.45 15.21 11.75
N THR A 168 -13.16 16.44 11.35
CA THR A 168 -13.51 16.96 10.03
C THR A 168 -12.25 16.99 9.20
N LEU A 169 -12.24 16.23 8.10
CA LEU A 169 -11.13 16.10 7.16
C LEU A 169 -11.52 16.63 5.78
N LEU A 170 -10.53 16.97 4.99
CA LEU A 170 -10.71 17.39 3.60
C LEU A 170 -10.59 16.17 2.67
N HIS A 171 -11.63 15.94 1.88
CA HIS A 171 -11.60 15.03 0.76
C HIS A 171 -10.74 15.61 -0.37
N SER A 172 -10.15 14.77 -1.22
CA SER A 172 -9.34 15.19 -2.37
C SER A 172 -10.04 16.19 -3.29
N SER A 173 -11.36 16.13 -3.40
CA SER A 173 -12.14 17.15 -4.13
C SER A 173 -12.16 18.53 -3.46
N GLY A 174 -11.70 18.66 -2.21
CA GLY A 174 -11.75 19.87 -1.39
C GLY A 174 -12.98 20.00 -0.50
N ARG A 175 -13.87 18.99 -0.50
CA ARG A 175 -15.06 18.97 0.34
C ARG A 175 -14.69 18.60 1.79
N GLU A 176 -15.28 19.28 2.77
CA GLU A 176 -15.20 18.91 4.18
C GLU A 176 -16.07 17.68 4.47
N VAL A 177 -15.47 16.72 5.17
CA VAL A 177 -16.11 15.45 5.51
C VAL A 177 -15.96 15.19 7.00
N LEU A 178 -17.09 15.07 7.69
CA LEU A 178 -17.14 14.70 9.11
C LEU A 178 -17.15 13.18 9.28
N ILE A 179 -16.26 12.66 10.09
CA ILE A 179 -16.23 11.25 10.52
C ILE A 179 -17.23 11.07 11.67
N ARG A 180 -18.36 10.43 11.39
CA ARG A 180 -19.41 10.19 12.40
C ARG A 180 -19.07 9.05 13.35
N SER A 181 -18.50 7.97 12.81
CA SER A 181 -18.02 6.82 13.59
C SER A 181 -16.85 6.16 12.87
N ILE A 182 -16.06 5.43 13.64
CA ILE A 182 -14.92 4.63 13.17
C ILE A 182 -15.15 3.21 13.62
N GLN A 183 -14.96 2.25 12.70
CA GLN A 183 -14.94 0.83 13.01
C GLN A 183 -13.60 0.20 12.61
N ILE A 184 -13.09 -0.68 13.45
CA ILE A 184 -11.94 -1.52 13.19
C ILE A 184 -12.36 -2.97 13.38
N GLN A 185 -12.40 -3.74 12.28
CA GLN A 185 -12.82 -5.15 12.29
C GLN A 185 -14.16 -5.35 13.03
N ASP A 186 -15.18 -4.61 12.59
CA ASP A 186 -16.57 -4.62 13.07
C ASP A 186 -16.79 -4.13 14.52
N GLU A 187 -15.77 -3.54 15.16
CA GLU A 187 -15.91 -2.92 16.47
C GLU A 187 -15.83 -1.39 16.39
N ASP A 188 -16.76 -0.71 17.06
CA ASP A 188 -16.75 0.75 17.19
C ASP A 188 -15.58 1.21 18.06
N VAL A 189 -14.85 2.21 17.56
CA VAL A 189 -13.74 2.83 18.28
C VAL A 189 -13.82 4.35 18.21
N ASN A 190 -13.14 5.03 19.15
CA ASN A 190 -13.08 6.49 19.14
C ASN A 190 -11.89 7.03 18.33
N GLU A 191 -10.89 6.20 18.07
CA GLU A 191 -9.67 6.58 17.36
C GLU A 191 -9.08 5.41 16.59
N ALA A 192 -8.33 5.75 15.52
CA ALA A 192 -7.54 4.82 14.74
C ALA A 192 -6.16 5.42 14.43
N GLU A 193 -5.11 4.67 14.66
CA GLU A 193 -3.72 5.05 14.44
C GLU A 193 -3.25 4.63 13.05
N GLN A 194 -2.15 5.23 12.60
CA GLN A 194 -1.47 4.84 11.37
C GLN A 194 -1.25 3.32 11.29
N GLY A 195 -1.40 2.76 10.08
CA GLY A 195 -1.33 1.31 9.85
C GLY A 195 -2.64 0.57 10.13
N THR A 196 -3.75 1.28 10.42
CA THR A 196 -5.03 0.66 10.73
C THR A 196 -5.98 0.71 9.53
N ARG A 197 -6.58 -0.44 9.18
CA ARG A 197 -7.72 -0.48 8.27
C ARG A 197 -8.99 -0.08 9.03
N VAL A 198 -9.74 0.85 8.45
CA VAL A 198 -10.93 1.45 9.08
C VAL A 198 -12.15 1.40 8.17
N GLY A 199 -13.33 1.28 8.79
CA GLY A 199 -14.62 1.63 8.23
C GLY A 199 -15.09 2.95 8.84
N LEU A 200 -15.43 3.93 8.02
CA LEU A 200 -15.80 5.28 8.43
C LEU A 200 -17.22 5.59 8.00
N ALA A 201 -18.12 5.87 8.95
CA ALA A 201 -19.40 6.49 8.60
C ALA A 201 -19.17 8.00 8.39
N LEU A 202 -19.54 8.49 7.23
CA LEU A 202 -19.23 9.84 6.78
C LEU A 202 -20.46 10.75 6.75
N LYS A 203 -20.25 12.07 6.85
CA LYS A 203 -21.25 13.11 6.60
C LYS A 203 -20.59 14.25 5.81
N GLY A 204 -21.31 14.82 4.84
CA GLY A 204 -20.81 15.91 3.99
C GLY A 204 -20.39 15.46 2.60
N ILE A 205 -20.34 14.15 2.36
CA ILE A 205 -20.04 13.54 1.05
C ILE A 205 -20.89 12.27 0.91
N THR A 206 -21.26 11.90 -0.31
CA THR A 206 -21.95 10.65 -0.60
C THR A 206 -20.99 9.60 -1.16
N TYR A 207 -21.34 8.31 -0.98
CA TYR A 207 -20.51 7.22 -1.49
C TYR A 207 -20.28 7.27 -3.01
N LYS A 208 -21.22 7.88 -3.78
CA LYS A 208 -21.11 8.05 -5.23
C LYS A 208 -20.05 9.06 -5.66
N GLU A 209 -19.65 9.94 -4.75
CA GLU A 209 -18.65 10.98 -4.96
C GLU A 209 -17.25 10.55 -4.51
N ILE A 210 -17.14 9.33 -3.97
CA ILE A 210 -15.89 8.77 -3.46
C ILE A 210 -15.42 7.64 -4.39
N GLU A 211 -14.22 7.78 -4.94
CA GLU A 211 -13.59 6.77 -5.77
C GLU A 211 -12.45 6.06 -5.01
N LYS A 212 -12.08 4.86 -5.47
CA LYS A 212 -10.87 4.17 -5.01
C LYS A 212 -9.64 5.04 -5.30
N GLY A 213 -8.83 5.26 -4.26
CA GLY A 213 -7.64 6.11 -4.34
C GLY A 213 -7.87 7.56 -3.93
N ASP A 214 -9.11 7.95 -3.60
CA ASP A 214 -9.36 9.23 -2.94
C ASP A 214 -8.75 9.26 -1.54
N ILE A 215 -8.56 10.47 -1.03
CA ILE A 215 -7.89 10.72 0.25
C ILE A 215 -8.79 11.59 1.13
N LEU A 216 -8.86 11.25 2.40
CA LEU A 216 -9.30 12.14 3.48
C LEU A 216 -8.09 12.55 4.29
N ALA A 217 -7.82 13.85 4.43
CA ALA A 217 -6.66 14.34 5.16
C ALA A 217 -6.91 15.67 5.89
N SER A 218 -6.05 16.00 6.86
CA SER A 218 -6.10 17.30 7.57
C SER A 218 -5.92 18.47 6.60
N ASN A 219 -5.04 18.32 5.61
CA ASN A 219 -4.79 19.27 4.55
C ASN A 219 -5.24 18.69 3.21
N ARG A 220 -5.79 19.53 2.34
CA ARG A 220 -6.25 19.08 1.04
C ARG A 220 -5.10 18.55 0.19
N ILE A 221 -5.22 17.30 -0.28
CA ILE A 221 -4.37 16.70 -1.27
C ILE A 221 -5.16 16.64 -2.59
N ALA A 222 -5.01 17.68 -3.39
CA ALA A 222 -5.77 17.81 -4.63
C ALA A 222 -5.28 16.79 -5.67
N PRO A 223 -6.20 16.20 -6.47
CA PRO A 223 -5.80 15.40 -7.61
C PRO A 223 -5.00 16.24 -8.61
N THR A 224 -3.86 15.71 -9.05
CA THR A 224 -3.01 16.36 -10.05
C THR A 224 -2.80 15.45 -11.25
N LYS A 225 -2.51 16.06 -12.39
CA LYS A 225 -2.28 15.37 -13.66
C LYS A 225 -0.85 15.53 -14.15
N GLU A 226 -0.16 16.57 -13.70
CA GLU A 226 1.19 16.92 -14.15
C GLU A 226 2.02 17.39 -12.94
N PHE A 227 3.25 16.92 -12.83
CA PHE A 227 4.20 17.33 -11.79
C PHE A 227 5.64 16.96 -12.19
N LEU A 228 6.62 17.50 -11.47
CA LEU A 228 8.02 17.08 -11.54
C LEU A 228 8.28 16.03 -10.45
N ALA A 229 9.18 15.09 -10.75
CA ALA A 229 9.55 14.05 -9.80
C ALA A 229 11.00 13.61 -9.95
N LYS A 230 11.63 13.29 -8.84
CA LYS A 230 12.88 12.50 -8.82
C LYS A 230 12.54 11.04 -9.02
N ILE A 231 13.30 10.37 -9.90
CA ILE A 231 13.10 8.95 -10.20
C ILE A 231 14.35 8.15 -9.82
N ASP A 232 14.14 7.16 -8.96
CA ASP A 232 15.16 6.20 -8.54
C ASP A 232 14.91 4.85 -9.24
N PHE A 233 15.76 4.55 -10.22
CA PHE A 233 15.67 3.29 -10.95
C PHE A 233 16.26 2.13 -10.14
N SER A 234 15.57 1.00 -10.15
CA SER A 234 16.13 -0.26 -9.69
C SER A 234 17.41 -0.56 -10.46
N LYS A 235 18.40 -1.17 -9.80
CA LYS A 235 19.65 -1.59 -10.48
C LYS A 235 19.44 -2.61 -11.59
N PHE A 236 18.28 -3.25 -11.63
CA PHE A 236 17.89 -4.20 -12.68
C PHE A 236 17.20 -3.54 -13.87
N ALA A 237 16.86 -2.26 -13.75
CA ALA A 237 16.19 -1.51 -14.80
C ALA A 237 17.17 -0.65 -15.61
N LYS A 238 16.89 -0.49 -16.90
CA LYS A 238 17.59 0.48 -17.74
C LYS A 238 17.00 1.87 -17.53
N LYS A 239 17.85 2.85 -17.24
CA LYS A 239 17.42 4.26 -17.20
C LYS A 239 16.99 4.69 -18.59
N GLN A 240 15.84 5.37 -18.68
CA GLN A 240 15.27 5.86 -19.93
C GLN A 240 14.99 7.37 -19.79
N GLU A 241 15.20 8.12 -20.87
CA GLU A 241 14.92 9.56 -20.90
C GLU A 241 13.42 9.86 -21.11
N ALA A 242 12.71 8.95 -21.75
CA ALA A 242 11.27 9.00 -21.91
C ALA A 242 10.67 7.61 -21.79
N MET A 243 9.53 7.49 -21.10
CA MET A 243 8.86 6.21 -20.88
C MET A 243 7.36 6.37 -20.69
N ARG A 244 6.61 5.33 -21.05
CA ARG A 244 5.19 5.18 -20.72
C ARG A 244 5.03 3.95 -19.84
N CYS A 245 4.38 4.11 -18.67
CA CYS A 245 4.24 3.07 -17.67
C CYS A 245 3.00 3.34 -16.81
N THR A 246 2.71 2.48 -15.85
CA THR A 246 1.71 2.73 -14.81
C THR A 246 2.39 3.32 -13.58
N LEU A 247 1.98 4.51 -13.17
CA LEU A 247 2.34 5.11 -11.90
C LEU A 247 1.35 4.64 -10.82
N VAL A 248 1.88 4.18 -9.70
CA VAL A 248 1.10 3.66 -8.56
C VAL A 248 1.42 4.46 -7.31
N HIS A 249 0.39 5.02 -6.68
CA HIS A 249 0.47 5.73 -5.40
C HIS A 249 -0.65 5.23 -4.48
N ASN A 250 -0.30 4.42 -3.48
CA ASN A 250 -1.24 3.76 -2.57
C ASN A 250 -2.36 3.02 -3.34
N PHE A 251 -3.64 3.38 -3.15
CA PHE A 251 -4.75 2.80 -3.90
C PHE A 251 -4.95 3.39 -5.30
N SER A 252 -4.27 4.49 -5.63
CA SER A 252 -4.36 5.12 -6.95
C SER A 252 -3.41 4.48 -7.95
N ALA A 253 -3.85 4.40 -9.20
CA ALA A 253 -3.00 4.03 -10.34
C ALA A 253 -3.44 4.80 -11.58
N SER A 254 -2.48 5.25 -12.37
CA SER A 254 -2.72 5.93 -13.65
C SER A 254 -1.62 5.61 -14.64
N ILE A 255 -1.95 5.51 -15.91
CA ILE A 255 -0.93 5.52 -16.96
C ILE A 255 -0.23 6.88 -16.92
N ALA A 256 1.09 6.84 -16.98
CA ALA A 256 1.98 7.98 -16.91
C ALA A 256 2.92 8.01 -18.12
N ASN A 257 3.10 9.18 -18.70
CA ASN A 257 4.17 9.48 -19.63
C ASN A 257 5.20 10.32 -18.87
N LEU A 258 6.45 9.86 -18.84
CA LEU A 258 7.55 10.54 -18.20
C LEU A 258 8.56 10.99 -19.25
N ALA A 259 9.08 12.21 -19.11
CA ALA A 259 10.17 12.73 -19.93
C ALA A 259 11.19 13.42 -19.03
N LYS A 260 12.48 13.10 -19.23
CA LYS A 260 13.57 13.68 -18.46
C LYS A 260 13.65 15.17 -18.67
N GLN A 261 13.77 15.93 -17.60
CA GLN A 261 13.91 17.39 -17.60
C GLN A 261 14.98 17.79 -16.58
N GLY A 262 16.21 17.98 -17.05
CA GLY A 262 17.36 18.20 -16.18
C GLY A 262 17.69 16.95 -15.36
N GLU A 263 17.69 17.06 -14.03
CA GLU A 263 17.89 15.93 -13.12
C GLU A 263 16.59 15.20 -12.80
N ASP A 264 15.43 15.83 -13.02
CA ASP A 264 14.11 15.34 -12.72
C ASP A 264 13.39 14.78 -13.95
N TYR A 265 12.16 14.33 -13.74
CA TYR A 265 11.26 13.91 -14.80
C TYR A 265 9.95 14.69 -14.73
N ALA A 266 9.54 15.23 -15.88
CA ALA A 266 8.18 15.71 -16.05
C ALA A 266 7.25 14.51 -16.18
N VAL A 267 6.28 14.40 -15.28
CA VAL A 267 5.29 13.32 -15.23
C VAL A 267 3.95 13.87 -15.71
N LYS A 268 3.34 13.19 -16.68
CA LYS A 268 2.00 13.47 -17.18
C LYS A 268 1.13 12.24 -17.08
N LEU A 269 0.06 12.32 -16.29
CA LEU A 269 -0.89 11.23 -16.04
C LEU A 269 -2.07 11.27 -17.02
N GLU A 270 -2.59 10.11 -17.42
CA GLU A 270 -3.85 10.04 -18.18
C GLU A 270 -5.05 10.35 -17.28
N LYS A 271 -5.10 9.78 -16.08
CA LYS A 271 -6.09 10.10 -15.03
C LYS A 271 -5.38 10.83 -13.89
N GLN A 272 -5.94 11.94 -13.44
CA GLN A 272 -5.45 12.63 -12.23
C GLN A 272 -5.58 11.75 -10.99
N ILE A 273 -4.60 11.85 -10.08
CA ILE A 273 -4.61 11.17 -8.78
C ILE A 273 -4.25 12.15 -7.67
N PRO A 274 -4.78 11.96 -6.45
CA PRO A 274 -4.37 12.77 -5.32
C PRO A 274 -2.99 12.30 -4.84
N ILE A 275 -1.99 13.14 -5.01
CA ILE A 275 -0.62 12.92 -4.56
C ILE A 275 -0.04 14.24 -4.04
N SER A 276 0.57 14.21 -2.86
CA SER A 276 1.17 15.38 -2.22
C SER A 276 2.62 15.59 -2.68
N ASN A 277 3.15 16.79 -2.49
CA ASN A 277 4.59 17.04 -2.54
C ASN A 277 5.30 16.06 -1.59
N ASN A 278 6.47 15.59 -1.99
CA ASN A 278 7.20 14.48 -1.35
C ASN A 278 6.44 13.13 -1.33
N GLY A 279 5.30 13.03 -2.02
CA GLY A 279 4.56 11.78 -2.19
C GLY A 279 5.37 10.76 -2.98
N LYS A 280 5.57 9.56 -2.41
CA LYS A 280 6.27 8.46 -3.08
C LYS A 280 5.33 7.68 -3.98
N PHE A 281 5.86 7.14 -5.07
CA PHE A 281 5.14 6.26 -5.99
C PHE A 281 6.06 5.20 -6.57
N LEU A 282 5.47 4.15 -7.14
CA LEU A 282 6.17 3.14 -7.93
C LEU A 282 5.81 3.27 -9.40
N LEU A 283 6.75 2.92 -10.26
CA LEU A 283 6.57 2.80 -11.71
C LEU A 283 6.56 1.33 -12.11
N VAL A 284 5.50 0.96 -12.83
CA VAL A 284 5.22 -0.42 -13.26
C VAL A 284 5.15 -0.46 -14.78
N GLY A 285 6.02 -1.24 -15.39
CA GLY A 285 6.07 -1.49 -16.83
C GLY A 285 5.41 -2.80 -17.23
N ASP A 286 5.50 -3.12 -18.52
CA ASP A 286 4.89 -4.33 -19.09
C ASP A 286 5.84 -5.54 -19.06
N GLU A 287 7.16 -5.31 -19.04
CA GLU A 287 8.19 -6.36 -19.06
C GLU A 287 8.95 -6.45 -17.73
N PRO A 288 9.41 -7.66 -17.33
CA PRO A 288 10.22 -7.82 -16.12
C PRO A 288 11.60 -7.12 -16.21
N PRO A 289 12.09 -6.53 -15.12
CA PRO A 289 11.33 -6.30 -13.89
C PRO A 289 10.22 -5.27 -14.15
N ARG A 290 8.97 -5.67 -13.88
CA ARG A 290 7.83 -4.78 -14.08
C ARG A 290 7.84 -3.61 -13.11
N ILE A 291 8.14 -3.86 -11.83
CA ILE A 291 8.39 -2.78 -10.86
C ILE A 291 9.84 -2.34 -11.02
N PHE A 292 10.07 -1.27 -11.78
CA PHE A 292 11.41 -0.92 -12.24
C PHE A 292 11.98 0.36 -11.61
N ALA A 293 11.14 1.21 -11.02
CA ALA A 293 11.58 2.44 -10.37
C ALA A 293 10.62 2.89 -9.28
N SER A 294 11.09 3.70 -8.37
CA SER A 294 10.28 4.55 -7.49
C SER A 294 10.47 6.01 -7.85
N GLY A 295 9.54 6.86 -7.42
CA GLY A 295 9.68 8.30 -7.56
C GLY A 295 9.16 9.04 -6.36
N THR A 296 9.58 10.31 -6.26
CA THR A 296 9.12 11.27 -5.24
C THR A 296 8.73 12.55 -5.94
N VAL A 297 7.52 13.05 -5.67
CA VAL A 297 7.02 14.33 -6.21
C VAL A 297 7.82 15.48 -5.62
N GLU A 298 8.24 16.44 -6.48
CA GLU A 298 8.92 17.67 -6.09
C GLU A 298 7.96 18.70 -5.49
#